data_8689ed8c2211725693bc718015d6d134
#
_entry.id   8689ed8c2211725693bc718015d6d134
#
_cell.length_a   1.000
_cell.length_b   1.000
_cell.length_c   1.000
_cell.angle_alpha   90.00
_cell.angle_beta   90.00
_cell.angle_gamma   90.00
#
_symmetry.space_group_name_H-M   'P 1'
#
loop_
_entity.id
_entity.type
_entity.pdbx_description
1 polymer ?
#
loop_
_entity_poly.entity_id
_entity_poly.type
_entity_poly.pdbx_seq_one_letter_code
_entity_poly.pdbx_strand_id
1 'polypeptide(L)'
;MIERGLEDATWRMPPGGCHLEDAMGRLAGVAGFAVVMVLLSSAGNARADVVVRIDKSSQRMSVIVNGEHRYTWAVSTGIYGTPSGTFRPQSLARYHRSTLYNNAPMPYSIFYDGNFAIHGTTHVSQLGGPASRGCIRLHPSNAAVLFSLVQQQGLGNTRISIH
;
A
#
# COMPACT_ATOMS: atom_id res chain seq x y z
N MET A 1 -42.37 4.78 -45.40
CA MET A 1 -42.12 3.88 -46.52
C MET A 1 -40.70 3.40 -46.33
N ILE A 2 -40.36 2.25 -45.99
CA ILE A 2 -40.71 0.84 -46.25
C ILE A 2 -40.15 0.01 -45.11
N GLU A 3 -41.00 -0.82 -44.53
CA GLU A 3 -40.70 -1.94 -43.66
C GLU A 3 -39.99 -3.10 -44.38
N ARG A 4 -39.47 -4.00 -43.55
CA ARG A 4 -39.23 -5.43 -43.66
C ARG A 4 -37.78 -5.80 -43.35
N GLY A 5 -37.51 -6.86 -42.57
CA GLY A 5 -38.29 -7.99 -42.11
C GLY A 5 -37.46 -8.78 -41.12
N LEU A 6 -38.16 -9.37 -40.18
CA LEU A 6 -37.70 -10.46 -39.30
C LEU A 6 -37.43 -11.69 -40.13
N GLU A 7 -36.36 -12.43 -39.83
CA GLU A 7 -36.29 -13.87 -40.13
C GLU A 7 -35.67 -14.64 -38.97
N ASP A 8 -36.51 -15.43 -38.44
CA ASP A 8 -36.47 -16.47 -37.45
C ASP A 8 -35.52 -17.61 -37.90
N ALA A 9 -34.58 -17.99 -37.06
CA ALA A 9 -33.80 -19.20 -37.22
C ALA A 9 -33.98 -20.14 -36.03
N THR A 10 -35.04 -20.92 -36.16
CA THR A 10 -35.35 -22.07 -35.29
C THR A 10 -34.30 -23.17 -35.46
N TRP A 11 -33.54 -23.49 -34.41
CA TRP A 11 -32.70 -24.68 -34.36
C TRP A 11 -33.53 -25.89 -33.90
N ARG A 12 -33.75 -26.81 -34.81
CA ARG A 12 -34.34 -28.14 -34.55
C ARG A 12 -33.31 -29.06 -33.92
N MET A 13 -33.68 -29.71 -32.83
CA MET A 13 -33.00 -30.88 -32.28
C MET A 13 -33.43 -32.14 -33.04
N PRO A 14 -32.55 -33.07 -33.33
CA PRO A 14 -32.95 -34.40 -33.77
C PRO A 14 -33.25 -35.33 -32.58
N PRO A 15 -34.22 -36.25 -32.73
CA PRO A 15 -34.57 -37.19 -31.68
C PRO A 15 -33.86 -38.53 -31.84
N GLY A 16 -33.64 -39.17 -30.70
CA GLY A 16 -33.76 -40.61 -30.63
C GLY A 16 -32.50 -41.43 -30.54
N GLY A 17 -32.52 -42.32 -29.60
CA GLY A 17 -31.76 -43.52 -29.60
C GLY A 17 -31.37 -44.05 -28.20
N CYS A 18 -32.33 -44.67 -27.51
CA CYS A 18 -32.06 -45.59 -26.40
C CYS A 18 -31.39 -46.86 -26.95
N HIS A 19 -30.32 -47.30 -26.35
CA HIS A 19 -30.01 -48.72 -26.20
C HIS A 19 -29.35 -48.98 -24.86
N LEU A 20 -30.11 -49.66 -23.99
CA LEU A 20 -29.61 -50.49 -22.90
C LEU A 20 -29.06 -51.76 -23.52
N GLU A 21 -27.88 -52.17 -23.09
CA GLU A 21 -27.61 -53.62 -22.93
C GLU A 21 -26.40 -53.83 -21.98
N ASP A 22 -26.69 -54.52 -20.96
CA ASP A 22 -25.97 -55.34 -20.02
C ASP A 22 -24.61 -55.88 -20.46
N ALA A 23 -23.65 -55.77 -19.54
CA ALA A 23 -22.70 -56.85 -19.29
C ALA A 23 -22.07 -56.70 -17.88
N MET A 24 -22.48 -57.65 -17.04
CA MET A 24 -21.79 -57.96 -15.78
C MET A 24 -20.35 -58.37 -16.06
N GLY A 25 -19.40 -57.84 -15.29
CA GLY A 25 -18.01 -58.30 -15.37
C GLY A 25 -17.07 -57.73 -14.31
N ARG A 26 -17.07 -58.36 -13.11
CA ARG A 26 -15.92 -58.61 -12.24
C ARG A 26 -15.16 -57.43 -11.56
N LEU A 27 -15.32 -57.44 -10.25
CA LEU A 27 -14.39 -57.05 -9.19
C LEU A 27 -12.91 -56.91 -9.61
N ALA A 28 -12.35 -55.75 -9.40
CA ALA A 28 -10.97 -55.59 -9.00
C ALA A 28 -10.88 -54.27 -8.20
N GLY A 29 -10.51 -54.37 -6.94
CA GLY A 29 -10.34 -53.25 -6.02
C GLY A 29 -9.22 -52.33 -6.49
N VAL A 30 -9.53 -51.05 -6.58
CA VAL A 30 -8.52 -50.03 -6.66
C VAL A 30 -8.71 -49.12 -5.46
N ALA A 31 -7.72 -49.23 -4.58
CA ALA A 31 -7.58 -48.37 -3.40
C ALA A 31 -7.67 -46.93 -3.80
N GLY A 32 -8.69 -46.21 -3.31
CA GLY A 32 -8.83 -44.80 -3.49
C GLY A 32 -7.71 -44.07 -2.76
N PHE A 33 -6.75 -43.58 -3.54
CA PHE A 33 -5.81 -42.54 -3.07
C PHE A 33 -6.60 -41.24 -2.94
N ALA A 34 -7.09 -40.95 -1.74
CA ALA A 34 -7.56 -39.65 -1.38
C ALA A 34 -6.33 -38.72 -1.34
N VAL A 35 -6.10 -38.00 -2.42
CA VAL A 35 -5.15 -36.87 -2.46
C VAL A 35 -5.74 -35.77 -1.61
N VAL A 36 -5.39 -35.74 -0.32
CA VAL A 36 -5.62 -34.62 0.54
C VAL A 36 -4.70 -33.49 0.06
N MET A 37 -5.25 -32.60 -0.77
CA MET A 37 -4.60 -31.33 -1.10
C MET A 37 -4.59 -30.48 0.14
N VAL A 38 -3.53 -30.58 0.93
CA VAL A 38 -3.24 -29.64 2.02
C VAL A 38 -2.89 -28.31 1.35
N LEU A 39 -3.87 -27.42 1.26
CA LEU A 39 -3.65 -26.01 0.94
C LEU A 39 -2.83 -25.40 2.08
N LEU A 40 -1.52 -25.46 1.97
CA LEU A 40 -0.59 -24.67 2.77
C LEU A 40 -0.89 -23.19 2.43
N SER A 41 -1.84 -22.62 3.18
CA SER A 41 -2.00 -21.18 3.25
C SER A 41 -0.72 -20.62 3.86
N SER A 42 0.25 -20.27 3.02
CA SER A 42 1.37 -19.44 3.42
C SER A 42 0.78 -18.12 3.89
N ALA A 43 0.62 -17.97 5.20
CA ALA A 43 0.42 -16.68 5.84
C ALA A 43 1.68 -15.85 5.53
N GLY A 44 1.70 -15.24 4.35
CA GLY A 44 2.71 -14.28 3.99
C GLY A 44 2.66 -13.18 5.04
N ASN A 45 3.71 -13.04 5.84
CA ASN A 45 3.86 -11.87 6.68
C ASN A 45 3.60 -10.65 5.80
N ALA A 46 2.51 -9.93 6.07
CA ALA A 46 2.21 -8.67 5.40
C ALA A 46 3.37 -7.71 5.68
N ARG A 47 4.37 -7.74 4.81
CA ARG A 47 5.52 -6.86 4.89
C ARG A 47 5.05 -5.49 4.46
N ALA A 48 5.33 -4.47 5.27
CA ALA A 48 5.03 -3.12 4.85
C ALA A 48 5.80 -2.84 3.55
N ASP A 49 5.07 -2.44 2.50
CA ASP A 49 5.67 -2.19 1.19
C ASP A 49 6.53 -0.92 1.18
N VAL A 50 6.24 0.01 2.10
CA VAL A 50 7.05 1.21 2.34
C VAL A 50 7.49 1.24 3.81
N VAL A 51 8.80 1.28 4.03
CA VAL A 51 9.39 1.48 5.36
C VAL A 51 10.20 2.78 5.37
N VAL A 52 9.77 3.71 6.19
CA VAL A 52 10.43 5.00 6.42
C VAL A 52 11.17 4.93 7.76
N ARG A 53 12.47 5.09 7.75
CA ARG A 53 13.30 5.13 8.95
C ARG A 53 13.88 6.52 9.12
N ILE A 54 13.65 7.14 10.25
CA ILE A 54 14.16 8.46 10.60
C ILE A 54 15.12 8.33 11.78
N ASP A 55 16.34 8.70 11.54
CA ASP A 55 17.37 8.83 12.56
C ASP A 55 17.52 10.31 12.95
N LYS A 56 17.09 10.62 14.17
CA LYS A 56 17.12 11.99 14.71
C LYS A 56 18.54 12.47 15.01
N SER A 57 19.46 11.54 15.28
CA SER A 57 20.85 11.89 15.60
C SER A 57 21.60 12.38 14.37
N SER A 58 21.41 11.72 13.24
CA SER A 58 22.04 12.09 11.96
C SER A 58 21.17 13.01 11.10
N GLN A 59 19.92 13.27 11.49
CA GLN A 59 18.92 14.03 10.73
C GLN A 59 18.75 13.48 9.31
N ARG A 60 18.64 12.16 9.23
CA ARG A 60 18.48 11.42 7.97
C ARG A 60 17.21 10.59 7.97
N MET A 61 16.62 10.49 6.80
CA MET A 61 15.51 9.59 6.50
C MET A 61 15.94 8.60 5.45
N SER A 62 15.75 7.31 5.71
CA SER A 62 15.89 6.23 4.72
C SER A 62 14.52 5.73 4.33
N VAL A 63 14.29 5.52 3.02
CA VAL A 63 13.04 4.98 2.48
C VAL A 63 13.34 3.66 1.77
N ILE A 64 12.68 2.61 2.24
CA ILE A 64 12.78 1.25 1.71
C ILE A 64 11.43 0.91 1.08
N VAL A 65 11.43 0.44 -0.15
CA VAL A 65 10.23 0.06 -0.91
C VAL A 65 10.38 -1.38 -1.37
N ASN A 66 9.43 -2.24 -1.03
CA ASN A 66 9.46 -3.68 -1.34
C ASN A 66 10.75 -4.38 -0.88
N GLY A 67 11.30 -3.93 0.25
CA GLY A 67 12.53 -4.47 0.82
C GLY A 67 13.83 -3.88 0.28
N GLU A 68 13.78 -3.04 -0.76
CA GLU A 68 14.93 -2.39 -1.35
C GLU A 68 15.08 -0.96 -0.83
N HIS A 69 16.31 -0.57 -0.48
CA HIS A 69 16.65 0.82 -0.13
C HIS A 69 16.59 1.69 -1.39
N ARG A 70 15.70 2.69 -1.40
CA ARG A 70 15.48 3.54 -2.57
C ARG A 70 16.00 4.95 -2.39
N TYR A 71 15.87 5.51 -1.19
CA TYR A 71 16.22 6.92 -0.96
C TYR A 71 16.85 7.12 0.42
N THR A 72 17.77 8.10 0.50
CA THR A 72 18.26 8.69 1.74
C THR A 72 18.21 10.20 1.61
N TRP A 73 17.47 10.86 2.51
CA TRP A 73 17.24 12.30 2.47
C TRP A 73 17.64 12.96 3.79
N ALA A 74 18.10 14.22 3.71
CA ALA A 74 18.22 15.07 4.89
C ALA A 74 16.82 15.46 5.35
N VAL A 75 16.62 15.47 6.66
CA VAL A 75 15.39 15.90 7.32
C VAL A 75 15.67 16.99 8.32
N SER A 76 14.63 17.62 8.86
CA SER A 76 14.72 18.46 10.03
C SER A 76 13.65 18.04 11.02
N THR A 77 14.06 17.60 12.20
CA THR A 77 13.15 17.17 13.28
C THR A 77 12.92 18.30 14.29
N GLY A 78 12.12 18.03 15.33
CA GLY A 78 11.74 19.02 16.34
C GLY A 78 12.87 19.37 17.29
N ILE A 79 13.09 20.67 17.53
CA ILE A 79 14.00 21.19 18.58
C ILE A 79 13.49 20.88 20.00
N TYR A 80 12.19 20.74 20.17
CA TYR A 80 11.55 20.33 21.43
C TYR A 80 11.22 18.84 21.49
N GLY A 81 11.75 18.07 20.54
CA GLY A 81 11.52 16.64 20.37
C GLY A 81 10.56 16.31 19.25
N THR A 82 10.79 15.16 18.65
CA THR A 82 9.90 14.46 17.72
C THR A 82 9.61 13.09 18.35
N PRO A 83 8.36 12.63 18.41
CA PRO A 83 8.03 11.33 19.00
C PRO A 83 8.89 10.22 18.40
N SER A 84 9.49 9.39 19.26
CA SER A 84 10.20 8.17 18.84
C SER A 84 9.27 6.98 18.92
N GLY A 85 9.48 6.00 18.06
CA GLY A 85 8.66 4.79 18.03
C GLY A 85 8.40 4.29 16.62
N THR A 86 7.46 3.37 16.53
CA THR A 86 6.98 2.82 15.25
C THR A 86 5.52 3.20 15.05
N PHE A 87 5.26 3.83 13.94
CA PHE A 87 3.95 4.39 13.59
C PHE A 87 3.48 3.87 12.23
N ARG A 88 2.20 4.07 11.96
CA ARG A 88 1.61 3.97 10.63
C ARG A 88 1.04 5.33 10.25
N PRO A 89 1.08 5.70 8.95
CA PRO A 89 0.36 6.89 8.51
C PRO A 89 -1.13 6.81 8.89
N GLN A 90 -1.67 7.91 9.39
CA GLN A 90 -3.07 8.04 9.78
C GLN A 90 -3.89 8.74 8.69
N SER A 91 -3.31 9.75 8.04
CA SER A 91 -3.95 10.50 6.97
C SER A 91 -2.94 11.20 6.07
N LEU A 92 -3.40 11.58 4.88
CA LEU A 92 -2.62 12.28 3.86
C LEU A 92 -3.31 13.59 3.48
N ALA A 93 -2.53 14.68 3.39
CA ALA A 93 -3.04 15.97 2.95
C ALA A 93 -2.02 16.67 2.04
N ARG A 94 -2.37 16.80 0.75
CA ARG A 94 -1.46 17.40 -0.26
C ARG A 94 -1.18 18.88 -0.03
N TYR A 95 -2.18 19.64 0.41
CA TYR A 95 -2.13 21.09 0.56
C TYR A 95 -2.52 21.50 1.99
N HIS A 96 -1.83 20.93 2.98
CA HIS A 96 -2.11 21.27 4.36
C HIS A 96 -1.45 22.57 4.78
N ARG A 97 -2.11 23.29 5.69
CA ARG A 97 -1.57 24.43 6.42
C ARG A 97 -1.75 24.22 7.90
N SER A 98 -0.74 24.59 8.69
CA SER A 98 -0.77 24.39 10.13
C SER A 98 -1.85 25.25 10.78
N THR A 99 -2.72 24.63 11.56
CA THR A 99 -3.69 25.36 12.42
C THR A 99 -3.06 25.91 13.69
N LEU A 100 -1.88 25.40 14.07
CA LEU A 100 -1.18 25.73 15.30
C LEU A 100 -0.09 26.79 15.11
N TYR A 101 0.45 26.95 13.90
CA TYR A 101 1.64 27.76 13.65
C TYR A 101 1.43 28.72 12.48
N ASN A 102 0.67 29.79 12.74
CA ASN A 102 0.51 30.93 11.84
C ASN A 102 0.23 30.51 10.38
N ASN A 103 -0.61 29.51 10.19
CA ASN A 103 -1.02 29.05 8.87
C ASN A 103 0.17 28.65 7.96
N ALA A 104 1.27 28.19 8.56
CA ALA A 104 2.47 27.78 7.82
C ALA A 104 2.18 26.65 6.83
N PRO A 105 2.70 26.72 5.60
CA PRO A 105 2.46 25.69 4.60
C PRO A 105 3.16 24.37 4.98
N MET A 106 2.43 23.28 4.87
CA MET A 106 2.88 21.91 5.12
C MET A 106 2.50 21.04 3.90
N PRO A 107 3.10 21.25 2.73
CA PRO A 107 2.74 20.49 1.54
C PRO A 107 3.12 19.02 1.68
N TYR A 108 2.30 18.14 1.09
CA TYR A 108 2.50 16.70 1.11
C TYR A 108 2.60 16.10 2.51
N SER A 109 1.71 16.52 3.41
CA SER A 109 1.67 16.05 4.78
C SER A 109 1.22 14.59 4.87
N ILE A 110 2.00 13.81 5.62
CA ILE A 110 1.73 12.42 6.02
C ILE A 110 1.64 12.46 7.55
N PHE A 111 0.43 12.48 8.09
CA PHE A 111 0.20 12.46 9.53
C PHE A 111 0.41 11.06 10.07
N TYR A 112 1.15 10.93 11.18
CA TYR A 112 1.49 9.62 11.76
C TYR A 112 1.18 9.50 13.26
N ASP A 113 1.09 10.62 13.97
CA ASP A 113 0.75 10.64 15.41
C ASP A 113 0.05 11.97 15.74
N GLY A 114 -1.29 11.95 15.79
CA GLY A 114 -2.10 13.14 16.03
C GLY A 114 -1.75 14.29 15.07
N ASN A 115 -1.16 15.35 15.62
CA ASN A 115 -0.74 16.53 14.84
C ASN A 115 0.69 16.44 14.28
N PHE A 116 1.42 15.36 14.57
CA PHE A 116 2.76 15.16 14.02
C PHE A 116 2.68 14.60 12.61
N ALA A 117 3.44 15.22 11.71
CA ALA A 117 3.48 14.84 10.29
C ALA A 117 4.91 14.88 9.72
N ILE A 118 5.10 14.10 8.67
CA ILE A 118 6.20 14.28 7.71
C ILE A 118 5.66 15.18 6.60
N HIS A 119 6.34 16.28 6.26
CA HIS A 119 5.86 17.23 5.24
C HIS A 119 6.99 18.00 4.55
N GLY A 120 6.71 18.60 3.41
CA GLY A 120 7.63 19.50 2.73
C GLY A 120 7.76 20.84 3.46
N THR A 121 8.93 21.47 3.36
CA THR A 121 9.20 22.78 3.95
C THR A 121 9.78 23.76 2.93
N THR A 122 9.45 25.04 3.07
CA THR A 122 10.12 26.14 2.34
C THR A 122 11.46 26.53 2.97
N HIS A 123 11.73 26.13 4.22
CA HIS A 123 12.97 26.40 4.92
C HIS A 123 14.02 25.31 4.64
N VAL A 124 14.39 25.15 3.36
CA VAL A 124 15.25 24.05 2.88
C VAL A 124 16.66 24.12 3.47
N SER A 125 17.17 25.33 3.74
CA SER A 125 18.50 25.54 4.37
C SER A 125 18.62 25.00 5.80
N GLN A 126 17.49 24.69 6.46
CA GLN A 126 17.47 24.11 7.81
C GLN A 126 17.47 22.58 7.83
N LEU A 127 17.44 21.92 6.65
CA LEU A 127 17.50 20.47 6.56
C LEU A 127 18.91 19.97 6.94
N GLY A 128 18.96 18.86 7.66
CA GLY A 128 20.19 18.28 8.22
C GLY A 128 20.42 18.65 9.68
N GLY A 129 19.53 19.46 10.29
CA GLY A 129 19.54 19.80 11.70
C GLY A 129 18.14 19.92 12.28
N PRO A 130 17.97 19.84 13.61
CA PRO A 130 16.68 20.05 14.25
C PRO A 130 16.28 21.54 14.12
N ALA A 131 15.07 21.80 13.56
CA ALA A 131 14.58 23.17 13.39
C ALA A 131 13.05 23.28 13.41
N SER A 132 12.33 22.15 13.47
CA SER A 132 10.88 22.16 13.57
C SER A 132 10.39 22.23 15.01
N ARG A 133 9.08 22.26 15.22
CA ARG A 133 8.46 22.16 16.55
C ARG A 133 7.93 20.75 16.85
N GLY A 134 8.42 19.74 16.11
CA GLY A 134 8.05 18.32 16.32
C GLY A 134 7.80 17.55 15.05
N CYS A 135 7.26 18.17 14.01
CA CYS A 135 7.09 17.54 12.70
C CYS A 135 8.44 17.22 12.04
N ILE A 136 8.44 16.31 11.08
CA ILE A 136 9.61 15.95 10.30
C ILE A 136 9.51 16.67 8.95
N ARG A 137 10.46 17.57 8.69
CA ARG A 137 10.49 18.36 7.47
C ARG A 137 11.39 17.72 6.41
N LEU A 138 10.94 17.77 5.18
CA LEU A 138 11.65 17.32 3.97
C LEU A 138 11.77 18.44 2.96
N HIS A 139 12.71 18.31 2.02
CA HIS A 139 12.65 19.07 0.78
C HIS A 139 11.32 18.81 0.08
N PRO A 140 10.65 19.82 -0.50
CA PRO A 140 9.31 19.65 -1.07
C PRO A 140 9.21 18.55 -2.14
N SER A 141 10.24 18.41 -2.98
CA SER A 141 10.29 17.33 -3.99
C SER A 141 10.35 15.93 -3.35
N ASN A 142 11.13 15.76 -2.27
CA ASN A 142 11.25 14.49 -1.55
C ASN A 142 9.95 14.16 -0.80
N ALA A 143 9.30 15.17 -0.23
CA ALA A 143 7.99 15.02 0.40
C ALA A 143 6.93 14.58 -0.61
N ALA A 144 6.95 15.13 -1.83
CA ALA A 144 6.05 14.73 -2.91
C ALA A 144 6.26 13.27 -3.33
N VAL A 145 7.52 12.81 -3.45
CA VAL A 145 7.86 11.42 -3.76
C VAL A 145 7.36 10.50 -2.65
N LEU A 146 7.68 10.80 -1.38
CA LEU A 146 7.24 9.98 -0.25
C LEU A 146 5.71 9.90 -0.15
N PHE A 147 5.04 11.05 -0.31
CA PHE A 147 3.58 11.13 -0.31
C PHE A 147 2.96 10.23 -1.38
N SER A 148 3.51 10.25 -2.60
CA SER A 148 3.04 9.41 -3.71
C SER A 148 3.26 7.92 -3.44
N LEU A 149 4.39 7.54 -2.86
CA LEU A 149 4.67 6.16 -2.46
C LEU A 149 3.65 5.67 -1.42
N VAL A 150 3.42 6.46 -0.36
CA VAL A 150 2.44 6.11 0.69
C VAL A 150 1.02 6.07 0.13
N GLN A 151 0.66 6.97 -0.77
CA GLN A 151 -0.64 7.00 -1.42
C GLN A 151 -0.87 5.75 -2.29
N GLN A 152 0.15 5.32 -3.04
CA GLN A 152 0.08 4.15 -3.93
C GLN A 152 0.05 2.83 -3.16
N GLN A 153 0.88 2.69 -2.14
CA GLN A 153 0.99 1.46 -1.36
C GLN A 153 -0.11 1.34 -0.29
N GLY A 154 -0.66 2.47 0.12
CA GLY A 154 -1.68 2.55 1.17
C GLY A 154 -1.10 2.76 2.57
N LEU A 155 -1.91 3.37 3.44
CA LEU A 155 -1.51 3.71 4.81
C LEU A 155 -1.17 2.46 5.64
N GLY A 156 -1.94 1.37 5.45
CA GLY A 156 -1.75 0.10 6.15
C GLY A 156 -0.45 -0.62 5.79
N ASN A 157 0.06 -0.41 4.57
CA ASN A 157 1.28 -1.02 4.06
C ASN A 157 2.52 -0.11 4.22
N THR A 158 2.39 0.97 4.98
CA THR A 158 3.49 1.87 5.28
C THR A 158 3.83 1.82 6.78
N ARG A 159 5.12 1.74 7.09
CA ARG A 159 5.66 1.80 8.45
C ARG A 159 6.63 2.96 8.57
N ILE A 160 6.50 3.73 9.64
CA ILE A 160 7.38 4.85 9.99
C ILE A 160 8.07 4.50 11.31
N SER A 161 9.40 4.44 11.30
CA SER A 161 10.23 4.18 12.50
C SER A 161 11.10 5.40 12.76
N ILE A 162 11.05 5.94 14.00
CA ILE A 162 11.73 7.15 14.43
C ILE A 162 12.55 6.83 15.68
N HIS A 163 13.84 7.06 15.66
CA HIS A 163 14.79 6.78 16.74
C HIS A 163 15.83 7.89 16.92
#